data_ca3b74dc5a8c7611ddc0029b5911b561
#
_entry.id   ca3b74dc5a8c7611ddc0029b5911b561
#
_cell.length_a   1.000
_cell.length_b   1.000
_cell.length_c   1.000
_cell.angle_alpha   90.00
_cell.angle_beta   90.00
_cell.angle_gamma   90.00
#
_symmetry.space_group_name_H-M   'P 1'
#
loop_
_entity.id
_entity.type
_entity.pdbx_description
1 polymer ?
#
loop_
_entity_poly.entity_id
_entity_poly.type
_entity_poly.pdbx_seq_one_letter_code
_entity_poly.pdbx_strand_id
1 'polypeptide(L)'
;MATLDISEPVFAETIENNQLVILDFWAEWCGPCKAYGPVYERVSEAFPDVVFGKINTEEQQTLAGMFGIRSIPTTIAFKEGCLLYTSPSPRDG
;
A
#
# COMPACT_ATOMS: atom_id res chain seq x y z
N MET A 1 9.28 -13.16 -2.72
CA MET A 1 8.69 -11.91 -2.52
C MET A 1 7.44 -12.02 -1.74
N ALA A 2 7.28 -11.19 -0.75
CA ALA A 2 6.15 -11.28 0.14
C ALA A 2 5.09 -10.20 -0.12
N THR A 3 5.30 -9.33 -1.10
CA THR A 3 4.33 -8.30 -1.43
C THR A 3 3.45 -8.74 -2.59
N LEU A 4 2.22 -8.21 -2.62
CA LEU A 4 1.24 -8.51 -3.66
C LEU A 4 0.87 -7.25 -4.40
N ASP A 5 0.72 -7.35 -5.72
CA ASP A 5 0.18 -6.24 -6.49
C ASP A 5 -1.33 -6.26 -6.36
N ILE A 6 -1.90 -5.15 -5.88
CA ILE A 6 -3.32 -5.06 -5.62
C ILE A 6 -3.97 -4.21 -6.71
N SER A 7 -4.94 -4.77 -7.39
CA SER A 7 -5.75 -4.04 -8.36
C SER A 7 -7.13 -3.81 -7.81
N GLU A 8 -7.87 -2.93 -8.48
CA GLU A 8 -9.20 -2.58 -8.01
C GLU A 8 -10.11 -3.78 -7.82
N PRO A 9 -10.15 -4.74 -8.77
CA PRO A 9 -11.07 -5.87 -8.61
C PRO A 9 -10.83 -6.72 -7.38
N VAL A 10 -9.57 -6.79 -6.90
CA VAL A 10 -9.27 -7.65 -5.76
C VAL A 10 -9.08 -6.87 -4.46
N PHE A 11 -9.21 -5.55 -4.53
CA PHE A 11 -8.93 -4.72 -3.36
C PHE A 11 -9.87 -5.04 -2.19
N ALA A 12 -11.17 -5.00 -2.43
CA ALA A 12 -12.14 -5.22 -1.36
C ALA A 12 -12.00 -6.61 -0.77
N GLU A 13 -11.80 -7.59 -1.64
CA GLU A 13 -11.65 -8.97 -1.21
C GLU A 13 -10.41 -9.14 -0.33
N THR A 14 -9.32 -8.48 -0.71
CA THR A 14 -8.09 -8.57 0.06
C THR A 14 -8.27 -7.98 1.46
N ILE A 15 -8.94 -6.83 1.53
CA ILE A 15 -9.17 -6.17 2.80
C ILE A 15 -10.08 -7.00 3.70
N GLU A 16 -11.12 -7.59 3.10
CA GLU A 16 -12.11 -8.32 3.88
C GLU A 16 -11.63 -9.67 4.35
N ASN A 17 -10.78 -10.31 3.59
CA ASN A 17 -10.37 -11.67 3.88
C ASN A 17 -9.12 -11.78 4.72
N ASN A 18 -8.53 -10.66 5.11
CA ASN A 18 -7.30 -10.67 5.89
C ASN A 18 -7.43 -9.76 7.08
N GLN A 19 -6.88 -10.20 8.20
CA GLN A 19 -7.02 -9.48 9.43
C GLN A 19 -6.25 -8.17 9.43
N LEU A 20 -5.06 -8.18 8.85
CA LEU A 20 -4.22 -6.99 8.80
C LEU A 20 -3.62 -6.87 7.41
N VAL A 21 -3.85 -5.72 6.78
CA VAL A 21 -3.36 -5.45 5.43
C VAL A 21 -2.65 -4.10 5.43
N ILE A 22 -1.45 -4.09 4.89
CA ILE A 22 -0.67 -2.87 4.72
C ILE A 22 -0.59 -2.60 3.22
N LEU A 23 -0.85 -1.38 2.81
CA LEU A 23 -0.83 -1.01 1.40
C LEU A 23 0.15 0.11 1.15
N ASP A 24 0.96 -0.04 0.09
CA ASP A 24 1.94 0.96 -0.32
C ASP A 24 1.52 1.53 -1.67
N PHE A 25 1.18 2.81 -1.71
CA PHE A 25 0.83 3.49 -2.95
C PHE A 25 2.10 4.06 -3.55
N TRP A 26 2.39 3.71 -4.79
CA TRP A 26 3.66 4.03 -5.42
C TRP A 26 3.47 4.29 -6.92
N ALA A 27 4.53 4.74 -7.58
CA ALA A 27 4.56 4.88 -9.02
C ALA A 27 5.99 4.70 -9.52
N GLU A 28 6.13 4.30 -10.77
CA GLU A 28 7.45 4.03 -11.32
C GLU A 28 8.33 5.26 -11.43
N TRP A 29 7.72 6.41 -11.69
CA TRP A 29 8.49 7.64 -11.83
C TRP A 29 8.90 8.25 -10.50
N CYS A 30 8.47 7.67 -9.42
CA CYS A 30 8.66 8.23 -8.09
C CYS A 30 9.97 7.74 -7.49
N GLY A 31 10.96 8.62 -7.39
CA GLY A 31 12.25 8.27 -6.83
C GLY A 31 12.18 7.72 -5.40
N PRO A 32 11.50 8.46 -4.48
CA PRO A 32 11.37 7.96 -3.11
C PRO A 32 10.67 6.63 -3.02
N CYS A 33 9.73 6.35 -3.93
CA CYS A 33 9.05 5.06 -3.94
C CYS A 33 10.03 3.94 -4.26
N LYS A 34 10.96 4.20 -5.18
CA LYS A 34 11.94 3.18 -5.55
C LYS A 34 12.89 2.88 -4.41
N ALA A 35 13.23 3.89 -3.63
CA ALA A 35 14.08 3.69 -2.46
C ALA A 35 13.32 2.95 -1.36
N TYR A 36 12.03 3.22 -1.24
CA TYR A 36 11.19 2.63 -0.22
C TYR A 36 10.83 1.17 -0.53
N GLY A 37 10.75 0.83 -1.82
CA GLY A 37 10.32 -0.50 -2.22
C GLY A 37 11.09 -1.64 -1.59
N PRO A 38 12.44 -1.63 -1.69
CA PRO A 38 13.20 -2.73 -1.08
C PRO A 38 13.02 -2.83 0.42
N VAL A 39 12.85 -1.70 1.11
CA VAL A 39 12.62 -1.70 2.54
C VAL A 39 11.26 -2.34 2.82
N TYR A 40 10.25 -1.97 2.05
CA TYR A 40 8.91 -2.49 2.19
C TYR A 40 8.90 -4.01 2.00
N GLU A 41 9.62 -4.48 0.96
CA GLU A 41 9.74 -5.91 0.72
C GLU A 41 10.39 -6.64 1.89
N ARG A 42 11.44 -6.05 2.42
CA ARG A 42 12.16 -6.67 3.51
C ARG A 42 11.28 -6.78 4.76
N VAL A 43 10.54 -5.71 5.05
CA VAL A 43 9.65 -5.72 6.20
C VAL A 43 8.56 -6.76 6.01
N SER A 44 8.04 -6.89 4.78
CA SER A 44 6.97 -7.84 4.51
C SER A 44 7.41 -9.27 4.79
N GLU A 45 8.68 -9.57 4.56
CA GLU A 45 9.19 -10.92 4.81
C GLU A 45 9.30 -11.21 6.29
N ALA A 46 9.43 -10.18 7.12
CA ALA A 46 9.52 -10.35 8.56
C ALA A 46 8.18 -10.58 9.23
N PHE A 47 7.08 -10.29 8.53
CA PHE A 47 5.74 -10.42 9.10
C PHE A 47 4.85 -11.23 8.17
N PRO A 48 5.04 -12.56 8.12
CA PRO A 48 4.32 -13.38 7.16
C PRO A 48 2.80 -13.45 7.40
N ASP A 49 2.35 -13.09 8.61
CA ASP A 49 0.93 -13.11 8.89
C ASP A 49 0.21 -11.86 8.45
N VAL A 50 0.94 -10.87 7.93
CA VAL A 50 0.37 -9.60 7.48
C VAL A 50 0.44 -9.57 5.97
N VAL A 51 -0.65 -9.12 5.34
CA VAL A 51 -0.66 -8.95 3.89
C VAL A 51 -0.05 -7.60 3.57
N PHE A 52 1.01 -7.61 2.77
CA PHE A 52 1.66 -6.38 2.31
C PHE A 52 1.36 -6.21 0.83
N GLY A 53 0.52 -5.24 0.50
CA GLY A 53 0.12 -5.01 -0.88
C GLY A 53 0.78 -3.77 -1.43
N LYS A 54 0.88 -3.72 -2.75
CA LYS A 54 1.41 -2.56 -3.46
C LYS A 54 0.37 -2.12 -4.48
N ILE A 55 0.12 -0.83 -4.54
CA ILE A 55 -0.86 -0.26 -5.46
C ILE A 55 -0.15 0.76 -6.34
N ASN A 56 -0.05 0.45 -7.63
CA ASN A 56 0.52 1.36 -8.61
C ASN A 56 -0.51 2.44 -8.91
N THR A 57 -0.22 3.67 -8.50
CA THR A 57 -1.21 4.74 -8.61
C THR A 57 -1.53 5.11 -10.05
N GLU A 58 -0.64 4.80 -10.98
CA GLU A 58 -0.93 5.10 -12.38
C GLU A 58 -1.86 4.08 -13.00
N GLU A 59 -1.77 2.82 -12.55
CA GLU A 59 -2.66 1.79 -13.05
C GLU A 59 -3.97 1.75 -12.30
N GLN A 60 -3.94 2.10 -11.01
CA GLN A 60 -5.11 2.00 -10.15
C GLN A 60 -5.54 3.37 -9.70
N GLN A 61 -5.89 4.21 -10.67
CA GLN A 61 -6.23 5.61 -10.38
C GLN A 61 -7.49 5.73 -9.54
N THR A 62 -8.42 4.82 -9.71
CA THR A 62 -9.65 4.82 -8.92
C THR A 62 -9.33 4.60 -7.45
N LEU A 63 -8.47 3.62 -7.16
CA LEU A 63 -8.10 3.37 -5.76
C LEU A 63 -7.37 4.56 -5.16
N ALA A 64 -6.43 5.13 -5.90
CA ALA A 64 -5.71 6.30 -5.41
C ALA A 64 -6.67 7.44 -5.11
N GLY A 65 -7.67 7.62 -5.98
CA GLY A 65 -8.65 8.68 -5.79
C GLY A 65 -9.54 8.43 -4.58
N MET A 66 -9.90 7.16 -4.36
CA MET A 66 -10.75 6.82 -3.22
C MET A 66 -10.13 7.19 -1.89
N PHE A 67 -8.81 7.07 -1.80
CA PHE A 67 -8.11 7.38 -0.55
C PHE A 67 -7.51 8.77 -0.54
N GLY A 68 -7.77 9.55 -1.58
CA GLY A 68 -7.26 10.91 -1.63
C GLY A 68 -5.75 10.97 -1.61
N ILE A 69 -5.10 10.04 -2.30
CA ILE A 69 -3.64 9.98 -2.30
C ILE A 69 -3.09 11.16 -3.08
N ARG A 70 -2.39 12.05 -2.40
CA ARG A 70 -1.85 13.25 -3.02
C ARG A 70 -0.37 13.17 -3.21
N SER A 71 0.31 12.45 -2.38
CA SER A 71 1.75 12.31 -2.51
C SER A 71 2.11 10.85 -2.27
N ILE A 72 3.22 10.41 -2.85
CA ILE A 72 3.69 9.04 -2.73
C ILE A 72 5.17 9.07 -2.37
N PRO A 73 5.66 8.04 -1.68
CA PRO A 73 4.92 6.87 -1.23
C PRO A 73 3.98 7.19 -0.06
N THR A 74 2.86 6.50 -0.02
CA THR A 74 1.92 6.61 1.09
C THR A 74 1.58 5.19 1.54
N THR A 75 1.60 4.96 2.84
CA THR A 75 1.30 3.66 3.40
C THR A 75 0.03 3.73 4.21
N ILE A 76 -0.87 2.79 3.97
CA ILE A 76 -2.15 2.71 4.67
C ILE A 76 -2.28 1.32 5.27
N ALA A 77 -2.81 1.25 6.48
CA ALA A 77 -3.03 -0.03 7.14
C ALA A 77 -4.51 -0.23 7.42
N PHE A 78 -4.98 -1.43 7.17
CA PHE A 78 -6.35 -1.84 7.46
C PHE A 78 -6.34 -2.99 8.43
N LYS A 79 -7.24 -2.95 9.41
CA LYS A 79 -7.42 -4.07 10.32
C LYS A 79 -8.87 -4.48 10.29
N GLU A 80 -9.11 -5.75 9.92
CA GLU A 80 -10.46 -6.33 9.89
C GLU A 80 -11.39 -5.49 9.02
N GLY A 81 -10.87 -5.03 7.90
CA GLY A 81 -11.68 -4.27 6.94
C GLY A 81 -11.80 -2.79 7.23
N CYS A 82 -11.26 -2.33 8.34
CA CYS A 82 -11.38 -0.92 8.73
C CYS A 82 -10.04 -0.21 8.62
N LEU A 83 -10.09 1.03 8.15
CA LEU A 83 -8.89 1.83 8.04
C LEU A 83 -8.32 2.09 9.44
N LEU A 84 -7.06 1.71 9.62
CA LEU A 84 -6.43 1.83 10.92
C LEU A 84 -5.43 2.98 10.97
N TYR A 85 -4.70 3.19 9.89
CA TYR A 85 -3.57 4.09 9.93
C TYR A 85 -3.19 4.54 8.53
N THR A 86 -2.80 5.81 8.40
CA THR A 86 -2.28 6.35 7.15
C THR A 86 -0.99 7.07 7.43
N SER A 87 0.03 6.74 6.68
CA SER A 87 1.33 7.39 6.80
C SER A 87 1.62 8.10 5.48
N PRO A 88 1.44 9.41 5.43
CA PRO A 88 1.69 10.12 4.18
C PRO A 88 3.18 10.21 3.88
N SER A 89 3.44 10.72 2.70
CA SER A 89 4.80 10.96 2.28
C SER A 89 5.53 11.81 3.30
N PRO A 90 6.81 11.60 3.43
CA PRO A 90 7.53 12.28 4.50
C PRO A 90 7.56 13.78 4.39
N ARG A 91 7.18 14.43 3.32
CA ARG A 91 7.26 15.70 3.26
C ARG A 91 6.31 16.39 4.05
N ASP A 92 5.65 16.27 4.48
CA ASP A 92 4.83 16.90 4.98
C ASP A 92 4.75 17.67 5.77
N GLY A 93 5.00 17.76 5.94
CA GLY A 93 5.11 18.70 6.83
C GLY A 93 4.00 19.28 7.41
#